data_e9be1fd60063a93adff393c2840c99a5
#
_entry.id   e9be1fd60063a93adff393c2840c99a5
#
_cell.length_a   1.000
_cell.length_b   1.000
_cell.length_c   1.000
_cell.angle_alpha   90.00
_cell.angle_beta   90.00
_cell.angle_gamma   90.00
#
_symmetry.space_group_name_H-M   'P 1'
#
loop_
_entity.id
_entity.type
_entity.pdbx_description
1 polymer ?
#
loop_
_entity_poly.entity_id
_entity_poly.type
_entity_poly.pdbx_seq_one_letter_code
_entity_poly.pdbx_strand_id
1 'polypeptide(L)'
;MQVPHLAGDVSLYGPALPARIHPGGYGRNMSLFLVMRRYELSLADYLATHRRTLTPRTSLFLLTQLMEGVAFLHSQGVAHRDLKPDNLLVSVAGGLQYPHLVITDFGCCLADPSNPLKLSYTSPDTYRGGNMALMPPEVSLARPGPFTTISYDKADLWTAASIGYQIFGGDNPFYGSQRGGGLDKRSYSVSQLPPLPSSAPSLVSRLLKACLSPQPRHRPRPRTLATVLQLQLWAPSSWAAAAPSTQDIVQWLLTLATKVLCECRWGAAGAGAQFEYQMVATFLVSTSVRDIREALAWIQDNTEE
;
A
#
# COMPACT_ATOMS: atom_id res chain seq x y z
N MET A 1 25.01 15.07 -22.67
CA MET A 1 25.47 14.36 -21.48
C MET A 1 25.64 12.90 -21.88
N GLN A 2 26.86 12.42 -22.06
CA GLN A 2 27.11 11.01 -22.39
C GLN A 2 27.06 10.23 -21.09
N VAL A 3 26.14 9.22 -21.03
CA VAL A 3 26.06 8.28 -19.93
C VAL A 3 27.30 7.36 -20.03
N PRO A 4 28.07 7.15 -18.95
CA PRO A 4 29.20 6.22 -18.99
C PRO A 4 28.70 4.82 -19.32
N HIS A 5 29.40 4.13 -20.23
CA HIS A 5 29.16 2.69 -20.48
C HIS A 5 29.33 1.92 -19.18
N LEU A 6 28.26 1.38 -18.65
CA LEU A 6 28.30 0.30 -17.68
C LEU A 6 28.79 -0.95 -18.41
N ALA A 7 30.09 -1.19 -18.38
CA ALA A 7 30.70 -2.45 -18.77
C ALA A 7 30.33 -3.48 -17.66
N GLY A 8 29.39 -4.35 -17.96
CA GLY A 8 29.00 -5.40 -17.03
C GLY A 8 27.87 -6.25 -17.62
N ASP A 9 28.21 -7.43 -18.11
CA ASP A 9 27.35 -8.56 -18.44
C ASP A 9 26.06 -8.29 -19.25
N VAL A 10 26.23 -7.92 -20.49
CA VAL A 10 25.15 -7.81 -21.49
C VAL A 10 24.65 -9.20 -21.96
N SER A 11 25.31 -10.29 -21.57
CA SER A 11 25.06 -11.62 -22.10
C SER A 11 23.87 -12.36 -21.47
N LEU A 12 23.42 -11.99 -20.27
CA LEU A 12 22.36 -12.69 -19.54
C LEU A 12 20.94 -12.15 -19.77
N TYR A 13 20.77 -10.93 -20.31
CA TYR A 13 19.46 -10.27 -20.40
C TYR A 13 19.05 -9.79 -21.79
N GLY A 14 19.76 -10.19 -22.84
CA GLY A 14 19.51 -9.70 -24.19
C GLY A 14 19.94 -8.22 -24.37
N PRO A 15 19.84 -7.66 -25.60
CA PRO A 15 20.23 -6.29 -25.85
C PRO A 15 19.33 -5.33 -25.07
N ALA A 16 19.92 -4.43 -24.28
CA ALA A 16 19.20 -3.43 -23.48
C ALA A 16 18.39 -2.42 -24.33
N LEU A 17 18.57 -2.45 -25.65
CA LEU A 17 17.82 -1.64 -26.62
C LEU A 17 16.93 -2.55 -27.45
N PRO A 18 15.65 -2.20 -27.64
CA PRO A 18 14.81 -2.92 -28.59
C PRO A 18 15.39 -2.85 -30.01
N ALA A 19 15.25 -3.92 -30.75
CA ALA A 19 15.63 -3.94 -32.17
C ALA A 19 14.94 -2.80 -32.92
N ARG A 20 15.63 -2.18 -33.88
CA ARG A 20 15.00 -1.19 -34.76
C ARG A 20 13.78 -1.80 -35.44
N ILE A 21 12.64 -1.15 -35.35
CA ILE A 21 11.39 -1.61 -35.98
C ILE A 21 11.56 -1.73 -37.51
N HIS A 22 12.35 -0.83 -38.11
CA HIS A 22 12.74 -0.87 -39.51
C HIS A 22 14.11 -0.22 -39.72
N PRO A 23 15.09 -0.87 -40.34
CA PRO A 23 16.44 -0.32 -40.55
C PRO A 23 16.50 0.98 -41.35
N GLY A 24 15.54 1.18 -42.27
CA GLY A 24 15.41 2.34 -43.15
C GLY A 24 14.18 3.21 -42.91
N GLY A 25 13.48 3.06 -41.76
CA GLY A 25 12.24 3.79 -41.45
C GLY A 25 12.52 5.27 -41.10
N TYR A 26 11.57 6.13 -41.46
CA TYR A 26 11.61 7.57 -41.16
C TYR A 26 11.33 7.92 -39.70
N GLY A 27 11.10 6.96 -38.81
CA GLY A 27 10.87 7.16 -37.39
C GLY A 27 12.17 7.29 -36.60
N ARG A 28 12.27 8.27 -35.68
CA ARG A 28 13.28 8.27 -34.64
C ARG A 28 12.90 7.24 -33.60
N ASN A 29 13.58 6.09 -33.57
CA ASN A 29 13.43 5.14 -32.47
C ASN A 29 14.02 5.78 -31.21
N MET A 30 13.17 6.36 -30.40
CA MET A 30 13.57 6.89 -29.09
C MET A 30 13.07 5.93 -28.01
N SER A 31 13.98 5.52 -27.13
CA SER A 31 13.68 4.75 -25.92
C SER A 31 13.82 5.67 -24.72
N LEU A 32 12.81 5.68 -23.86
CA LEU A 32 12.88 6.35 -22.57
C LEU A 32 13.50 5.37 -21.56
N PHE A 33 14.61 5.76 -20.95
CA PHE A 33 15.24 5.00 -19.88
C PHE A 33 14.90 5.64 -18.55
N LEU A 34 14.25 4.85 -17.65
CA LEU A 34 14.02 5.22 -16.28
C LEU A 34 15.09 4.53 -15.40
N VAL A 35 15.94 5.33 -14.76
CA VAL A 35 16.93 4.82 -13.80
C VAL A 35 16.36 4.99 -12.41
N MET A 36 16.20 3.89 -11.68
CA MET A 36 15.66 3.89 -10.33
C MET A 36 16.45 2.95 -9.41
N ARG A 37 16.24 3.06 -8.10
CA ARG A 37 16.83 2.13 -7.13
C ARG A 37 16.34 0.71 -7.43
N ARG A 38 17.26 -0.25 -7.42
CA ARG A 38 16.94 -1.67 -7.55
C ARG A 38 16.42 -2.21 -6.22
N TYR A 39 15.37 -3.02 -6.29
CA TYR A 39 14.85 -3.84 -5.20
C TYR A 39 15.02 -5.31 -5.54
N GLU A 40 15.19 -6.16 -4.53
CA GLU A 40 15.56 -7.55 -4.74
C GLU A 40 14.37 -8.41 -5.18
N LEU A 41 13.18 -8.15 -4.65
CA LEU A 41 12.00 -8.99 -4.82
C LEU A 41 10.74 -8.13 -5.07
N SER A 42 9.75 -8.73 -5.74
CA SER A 42 8.37 -8.27 -5.61
C SER A 42 7.76 -8.79 -4.30
N LEU A 43 6.66 -8.18 -3.83
CA LEU A 43 5.90 -8.73 -2.71
C LEU A 43 5.34 -10.12 -3.04
N ALA A 44 4.99 -10.37 -4.32
CA ALA A 44 4.54 -11.68 -4.77
C ALA A 44 5.62 -12.75 -4.53
N ASP A 45 6.86 -12.51 -4.96
CA ASP A 45 7.99 -13.41 -4.76
C ASP A 45 8.37 -13.57 -3.29
N TYR A 46 8.37 -12.46 -2.56
CA TYR A 46 8.65 -12.47 -1.13
C TYR A 46 7.64 -13.33 -0.37
N LEU A 47 6.35 -13.18 -0.63
CA LEU A 47 5.30 -13.98 0.00
C LEU A 47 5.34 -15.44 -0.46
N ALA A 48 5.61 -15.72 -1.75
CA ALA A 48 5.73 -17.10 -2.24
C ALA A 48 6.81 -17.89 -1.49
N THR A 49 7.91 -17.22 -1.15
CA THR A 49 9.04 -17.85 -0.47
C THR A 49 8.90 -17.86 1.05
N HIS A 50 8.38 -16.79 1.66
CA HIS A 50 8.48 -16.55 3.11
C HIS A 50 7.13 -16.55 3.85
N ARG A 51 5.97 -16.70 3.18
CA ARG A 51 4.63 -16.63 3.78
C ARG A 51 4.48 -17.45 5.07
N ARG A 52 5.11 -18.64 5.14
CA ARG A 52 5.01 -19.56 6.29
C ARG A 52 5.91 -19.17 7.47
N THR A 53 6.89 -18.33 7.25
CA THR A 53 7.90 -17.93 8.26
C THR A 53 7.71 -16.48 8.71
N LEU A 54 6.75 -15.74 8.12
CA LEU A 54 6.48 -14.38 8.52
C LEU A 54 5.93 -14.32 9.94
N THR A 55 6.53 -13.46 10.75
CA THR A 55 5.98 -13.15 12.06
C THR A 55 4.82 -12.16 11.92
N PRO A 56 3.85 -12.13 12.86
CA PRO A 56 2.78 -11.13 12.85
C PRO A 56 3.31 -9.68 12.80
N ARG A 57 4.46 -9.41 13.44
CA ARG A 57 5.13 -8.11 13.42
C ARG A 57 5.66 -7.75 12.03
N THR A 58 6.30 -8.71 11.34
CA THR A 58 6.79 -8.51 9.97
C THR A 58 5.63 -8.24 9.00
N SER A 59 4.53 -9.00 9.11
CA SER A 59 3.32 -8.76 8.33
C SER A 59 2.72 -7.38 8.62
N LEU A 60 2.74 -6.95 9.89
CA LEU A 60 2.27 -5.63 10.28
C LEU A 60 3.16 -4.52 9.69
N PHE A 61 4.48 -4.69 9.64
CA PHE A 61 5.40 -3.76 8.97
C PHE A 61 5.07 -3.61 7.48
N LEU A 62 4.87 -4.72 6.78
CA LEU A 62 4.51 -4.70 5.35
C LEU A 62 3.17 -3.99 5.12
N LEU A 63 2.14 -4.33 5.88
CA LEU A 63 0.83 -3.71 5.76
C LEU A 63 0.88 -2.22 6.08
N THR A 64 1.62 -1.82 7.12
CA THR A 64 1.76 -0.41 7.51
C THR A 64 2.41 0.41 6.40
N GLN A 65 3.50 -0.09 5.80
CA GLN A 65 4.17 0.60 4.70
C GLN A 65 3.28 0.71 3.46
N LEU A 66 2.53 -0.34 3.14
CA LEU A 66 1.56 -0.31 2.04
C LEU A 66 0.48 0.75 2.28
N MET A 67 -0.11 0.80 3.47
CA MET A 67 -1.16 1.76 3.80
C MET A 67 -0.63 3.20 3.89
N GLU A 68 0.61 3.40 4.37
CA GLU A 68 1.28 4.71 4.32
C GLU A 68 1.50 5.17 2.86
N GLY A 69 1.94 4.28 1.98
CA GLY A 69 2.08 4.57 0.56
C GLY A 69 0.76 4.98 -0.08
N VAL A 70 -0.32 4.25 0.19
CA VAL A 70 -1.68 4.58 -0.29
C VAL A 70 -2.17 5.92 0.29
N ALA A 71 -1.94 6.17 1.59
CA ALA A 71 -2.31 7.43 2.23
C ALA A 71 -1.53 8.62 1.64
N PHE A 72 -0.25 8.43 1.32
CA PHE A 72 0.57 9.44 0.66
C PHE A 72 0.05 9.74 -0.75
N LEU A 73 -0.17 8.73 -1.59
CA LEU A 73 -0.70 8.92 -2.94
C LEU A 73 -2.06 9.64 -2.92
N HIS A 74 -2.96 9.20 -2.03
CA HIS A 74 -4.25 9.85 -1.82
C HIS A 74 -4.10 11.34 -1.46
N SER A 75 -3.16 11.68 -0.56
CA SER A 75 -2.89 13.07 -0.17
C SER A 75 -2.36 13.94 -1.32
N GLN A 76 -1.70 13.31 -2.31
CA GLN A 76 -1.23 13.98 -3.52
C GLN A 76 -2.27 14.01 -4.65
N GLY A 77 -3.49 13.53 -4.40
CA GLY A 77 -4.54 13.44 -5.42
C GLY A 77 -4.25 12.40 -6.51
N VAL A 78 -3.41 11.41 -6.22
CA VAL A 78 -3.00 10.35 -7.14
C VAL A 78 -3.68 9.04 -6.79
N ALA A 79 -4.34 8.40 -7.77
CA ALA A 79 -4.80 7.02 -7.68
C ALA A 79 -3.89 6.11 -8.53
N HIS A 80 -3.38 5.05 -7.93
CA HIS A 80 -2.47 4.11 -8.59
C HIS A 80 -3.19 3.24 -9.63
N ARG A 81 -4.35 2.71 -9.29
CA ARG A 81 -5.27 1.91 -10.13
C ARG A 81 -4.76 0.55 -10.60
N ASP A 82 -3.53 0.18 -10.30
CA ASP A 82 -2.94 -1.13 -10.65
C ASP A 82 -2.15 -1.75 -9.47
N LEU A 83 -2.63 -1.55 -8.23
CA LEU A 83 -2.02 -2.21 -7.09
C LEU A 83 -2.21 -3.72 -7.18
N LYS A 84 -1.11 -4.45 -7.05
CA LYS A 84 -1.02 -5.91 -6.99
C LYS A 84 0.31 -6.30 -6.34
N PRO A 85 0.48 -7.51 -5.80
CA PRO A 85 1.73 -7.91 -5.17
C PRO A 85 2.97 -7.79 -6.08
N ASP A 86 2.81 -7.89 -7.41
CA ASP A 86 3.89 -7.73 -8.38
C ASP A 86 4.38 -6.27 -8.48
N ASN A 87 3.49 -5.29 -8.25
CA ASN A 87 3.79 -3.86 -8.29
C ASN A 87 4.17 -3.30 -6.92
N LEU A 88 4.44 -4.16 -5.95
CA LEU A 88 4.97 -3.83 -4.63
C LEU A 88 6.35 -4.45 -4.51
N LEU A 89 7.39 -3.62 -4.46
CA LEU A 89 8.77 -4.10 -4.39
C LEU A 89 9.23 -4.15 -2.93
N VAL A 90 10.04 -5.16 -2.63
CA VAL A 90 10.54 -5.43 -1.28
C VAL A 90 12.07 -5.50 -1.30
N SER A 91 12.70 -4.74 -0.41
CA SER A 91 14.12 -4.90 -0.10
C SER A 91 14.27 -5.59 1.26
N VAL A 92 15.12 -6.59 1.29
CA VAL A 92 15.48 -7.36 2.49
C VAL A 92 16.89 -7.05 2.99
N ALA A 93 17.48 -5.94 2.56
CA ALA A 93 18.81 -5.50 2.98
C ALA A 93 18.95 -5.35 4.51
N GLY A 94 17.85 -5.07 5.23
CA GLY A 94 17.78 -5.03 6.69
C GLY A 94 17.54 -6.38 7.36
N GLY A 95 17.46 -7.46 6.59
CA GLY A 95 17.07 -8.82 7.02
C GLY A 95 15.59 -9.11 6.72
N LEU A 96 15.26 -10.40 6.64
CA LEU A 96 13.92 -10.89 6.29
C LEU A 96 12.80 -10.40 7.22
N GLN A 97 13.14 -10.05 8.47
CA GLN A 97 12.17 -9.59 9.47
C GLN A 97 11.88 -8.08 9.37
N TYR A 98 12.68 -7.33 8.59
CA TYR A 98 12.59 -5.89 8.40
C TYR A 98 12.49 -5.52 6.91
N PRO A 99 11.47 -6.04 6.20
CA PRO A 99 11.30 -5.79 4.78
C PRO A 99 10.92 -4.34 4.53
N HIS A 100 11.64 -3.67 3.62
CA HIS A 100 11.29 -2.34 3.14
C HIS A 100 10.43 -2.45 1.87
N LEU A 101 9.18 -2.02 1.95
CA LEU A 101 8.19 -2.10 0.87
C LEU A 101 8.00 -0.74 0.19
N VAL A 102 7.94 -0.75 -1.14
CA VAL A 102 7.60 0.44 -1.95
C VAL A 102 6.60 0.10 -3.04
N ILE A 103 5.77 1.09 -3.39
CA ILE A 103 4.84 1.01 -4.53
C ILE A 103 5.59 1.41 -5.79
N THR A 104 5.40 0.67 -6.89
CA THR A 104 6.02 0.92 -8.20
C THR A 104 5.00 0.77 -9.32
N ASP A 105 5.42 1.09 -10.56
CA ASP A 105 4.63 0.97 -11.79
C ASP A 105 3.41 1.90 -11.81
N PHE A 106 3.68 3.18 -11.98
CA PHE A 106 2.66 4.23 -12.10
C PHE A 106 2.09 4.38 -13.52
N GLY A 107 2.31 3.42 -14.41
CA GLY A 107 1.85 3.44 -15.80
C GLY A 107 0.32 3.53 -15.96
N CYS A 108 -0.42 3.12 -14.94
CA CYS A 108 -1.88 3.17 -14.92
C CYS A 108 -2.45 4.31 -14.04
N CYS A 109 -1.62 5.16 -13.43
CA CYS A 109 -2.08 6.12 -12.44
C CYS A 109 -3.03 7.18 -13.00
N LEU A 110 -3.89 7.70 -12.12
CA LEU A 110 -4.68 8.90 -12.35
C LEU A 110 -4.10 10.01 -11.49
N ALA A 111 -3.59 11.06 -12.13
CA ALA A 111 -2.95 12.20 -11.49
C ALA A 111 -3.36 13.49 -12.20
N ASP A 112 -4.65 13.84 -12.11
CA ASP A 112 -5.20 15.07 -12.68
C ASP A 112 -5.34 16.15 -11.58
N PRO A 113 -4.50 17.20 -11.59
CA PRO A 113 -4.58 18.26 -10.59
C PRO A 113 -5.89 19.04 -10.61
N SER A 114 -6.57 19.09 -11.76
CA SER A 114 -7.84 19.83 -11.93
C SER A 114 -9.03 19.05 -11.38
N ASN A 115 -8.92 17.73 -11.33
CA ASN A 115 -9.99 16.85 -10.85
C ASN A 115 -9.39 15.64 -10.09
N PRO A 116 -8.75 15.86 -8.94
CA PRO A 116 -8.00 14.84 -8.24
C PRO A 116 -8.91 13.65 -7.88
N LEU A 117 -8.36 12.43 -8.09
CA LEU A 117 -9.01 11.16 -7.79
C LEU A 117 -10.36 10.93 -8.50
N LYS A 118 -10.68 11.67 -9.55
CA LYS A 118 -11.93 11.53 -10.30
C LYS A 118 -11.66 11.36 -11.78
N LEU A 119 -12.38 10.43 -12.39
CA LEU A 119 -12.29 10.14 -13.81
C LEU A 119 -13.66 10.35 -14.49
N SER A 120 -13.71 11.22 -15.49
CA SER A 120 -14.91 11.34 -16.33
C SER A 120 -15.11 10.04 -17.12
N TYR A 121 -16.29 9.43 -16.97
CA TYR A 121 -16.59 8.12 -17.57
C TYR A 121 -17.77 8.25 -18.55
N THR A 122 -17.48 8.84 -19.71
CA THR A 122 -18.48 9.13 -20.75
C THR A 122 -18.60 8.04 -21.81
N SER A 123 -17.57 7.17 -21.96
CA SER A 123 -17.54 6.09 -22.93
C SER A 123 -17.11 4.77 -22.27
N PRO A 124 -17.62 3.60 -22.76
CA PRO A 124 -17.13 2.29 -22.34
C PRO A 124 -15.62 2.09 -22.59
N ASP A 125 -15.06 2.78 -23.59
CA ASP A 125 -13.66 2.69 -23.98
C ASP A 125 -12.72 3.47 -23.02
N THR A 126 -13.28 4.25 -22.09
CA THR A 126 -12.48 4.97 -21.11
C THR A 126 -11.71 4.00 -20.21
N TYR A 127 -10.38 4.13 -20.20
CA TYR A 127 -9.49 3.28 -19.41
C TYR A 127 -9.66 3.50 -17.90
N ARG A 128 -10.12 2.47 -17.19
CA ARG A 128 -10.46 2.55 -15.75
C ARG A 128 -9.37 2.03 -14.81
N GLY A 129 -8.25 1.52 -15.33
CA GLY A 129 -7.13 0.99 -14.55
C GLY A 129 -6.68 -0.38 -15.03
N GLY A 130 -5.49 -0.82 -14.56
CA GLY A 130 -4.81 -2.02 -15.06
C GLY A 130 -5.29 -3.33 -14.44
N ASN A 131 -5.50 -3.35 -13.12
CA ASN A 131 -5.80 -4.60 -12.41
C ASN A 131 -7.31 -4.89 -12.34
N MET A 132 -7.82 -5.52 -13.38
CA MET A 132 -9.23 -5.90 -13.44
C MET A 132 -9.66 -6.87 -12.33
N ALA A 133 -8.76 -7.72 -11.84
CA ALA A 133 -9.07 -8.69 -10.76
C ALA A 133 -9.32 -7.99 -9.42
N LEU A 134 -8.54 -6.96 -9.10
CA LEU A 134 -8.64 -6.19 -7.86
C LEU A 134 -9.25 -4.79 -8.06
N MET A 135 -10.03 -4.60 -9.10
CA MET A 135 -10.80 -3.37 -9.31
C MET A 135 -11.98 -3.33 -8.33
N PRO A 136 -12.11 -2.30 -7.48
CA PRO A 136 -13.15 -2.26 -6.45
C PRO A 136 -14.56 -2.13 -7.03
N PRO A 137 -15.61 -2.43 -6.22
CA PRO A 137 -17.01 -2.45 -6.67
C PRO A 137 -17.45 -1.19 -7.42
N GLU A 138 -17.17 -0.01 -6.84
CA GLU A 138 -17.59 1.29 -7.40
C GLU A 138 -17.01 1.58 -8.78
N VAL A 139 -15.82 1.06 -9.06
CA VAL A 139 -15.17 1.20 -10.37
C VAL A 139 -15.68 0.13 -11.34
N SER A 140 -15.81 -1.12 -10.86
CA SER A 140 -16.22 -2.25 -11.71
C SER A 140 -17.69 -2.20 -12.14
N LEU A 141 -18.55 -1.62 -11.30
CA LEU A 141 -19.99 -1.46 -11.53
C LEU A 141 -20.35 -0.14 -12.24
N ALA A 142 -19.39 0.78 -12.37
CA ALA A 142 -19.65 2.06 -13.02
C ALA A 142 -20.15 1.85 -14.47
N ARG A 143 -21.16 2.65 -14.86
CA ARG A 143 -21.69 2.66 -16.22
C ARG A 143 -21.39 4.01 -16.87
N PRO A 144 -20.97 4.01 -18.16
CA PRO A 144 -20.67 5.27 -18.84
C PRO A 144 -21.94 6.10 -19.03
N GLY A 145 -21.76 7.42 -19.05
CA GLY A 145 -22.84 8.37 -19.28
C GLY A 145 -22.33 9.80 -19.39
N PRO A 146 -23.12 10.75 -19.94
CA PRO A 146 -22.68 12.11 -20.27
C PRO A 146 -22.06 12.88 -19.09
N PHE A 147 -22.51 12.59 -17.86
CA PHE A 147 -22.07 13.25 -16.64
C PHE A 147 -21.54 12.27 -15.60
N THR A 148 -21.26 11.03 -16.00
CA THR A 148 -20.76 10.01 -15.07
C THR A 148 -19.31 10.29 -14.72
N THR A 149 -19.01 10.25 -13.42
CA THR A 149 -17.66 10.36 -12.87
C THR A 149 -17.39 9.17 -11.94
N ILE A 150 -16.26 8.52 -12.11
CA ILE A 150 -15.77 7.48 -11.20
C ILE A 150 -14.87 8.14 -10.17
N SER A 151 -15.13 7.90 -8.88
CA SER A 151 -14.26 8.34 -7.79
C SER A 151 -13.30 7.22 -7.40
N TYR A 152 -12.01 7.54 -7.35
CA TYR A 152 -10.94 6.67 -6.89
C TYR A 152 -10.49 6.98 -5.46
N ASP A 153 -11.20 7.87 -4.75
CA ASP A 153 -10.87 8.33 -3.38
C ASP A 153 -10.56 7.18 -2.40
N LYS A 154 -11.26 6.05 -2.54
CA LYS A 154 -11.11 4.87 -1.68
C LYS A 154 -10.76 3.59 -2.46
N ALA A 155 -10.42 3.72 -3.74
CA ALA A 155 -10.21 2.55 -4.61
C ALA A 155 -8.92 1.81 -4.26
N ASP A 156 -7.79 2.51 -4.20
CA ASP A 156 -6.51 1.90 -3.87
C ASP A 156 -6.47 1.35 -2.43
N LEU A 157 -7.23 1.97 -1.51
CA LEU A 157 -7.39 1.48 -0.15
C LEU A 157 -8.06 0.11 -0.11
N TRP A 158 -9.13 -0.09 -0.88
CA TRP A 158 -9.81 -1.37 -1.01
C TRP A 158 -8.88 -2.44 -1.58
N THR A 159 -8.15 -2.08 -2.64
CA THR A 159 -7.18 -2.98 -3.27
C THR A 159 -6.05 -3.36 -2.31
N ALA A 160 -5.46 -2.38 -1.61
CA ALA A 160 -4.43 -2.62 -0.60
C ALA A 160 -4.93 -3.53 0.54
N ALA A 161 -6.17 -3.35 0.98
CA ALA A 161 -6.77 -4.21 1.99
C ALA A 161 -6.92 -5.66 1.51
N SER A 162 -7.28 -5.89 0.25
CA SER A 162 -7.33 -7.24 -0.31
C SER A 162 -5.97 -7.92 -0.37
N ILE A 163 -4.90 -7.16 -0.66
CA ILE A 163 -3.50 -7.61 -0.58
C ILE A 163 -3.11 -7.90 0.87
N GLY A 164 -3.65 -7.14 1.83
CA GLY A 164 -3.44 -7.35 3.25
C GLY A 164 -3.74 -8.78 3.72
N TYR A 165 -4.74 -9.45 3.13
CA TYR A 165 -5.02 -10.86 3.40
C TYR A 165 -3.81 -11.75 3.07
N GLN A 166 -3.16 -11.51 1.92
CA GLN A 166 -1.98 -12.28 1.50
C GLN A 166 -0.78 -12.02 2.42
N ILE A 167 -0.58 -10.77 2.85
CA ILE A 167 0.48 -10.38 3.79
C ILE A 167 0.35 -11.14 5.13
N PHE A 168 -0.88 -11.37 5.60
CA PHE A 168 -1.13 -12.12 6.84
C PHE A 168 -1.30 -13.63 6.61
N GLY A 169 -0.92 -14.14 5.44
CA GLY A 169 -0.92 -15.58 5.17
C GLY A 169 -2.28 -16.15 4.73
N GLY A 170 -3.32 -15.32 4.57
CA GLY A 170 -4.59 -15.69 3.94
C GLY A 170 -4.52 -15.66 2.42
N ASP A 171 -5.53 -16.15 1.74
CA ASP A 171 -5.67 -15.95 0.29
C ASP A 171 -6.42 -14.66 0.02
N ASN A 172 -6.15 -14.04 -1.14
CA ASN A 172 -6.90 -12.85 -1.54
C ASN A 172 -8.37 -13.24 -1.75
N PRO A 173 -9.33 -12.59 -1.06
CA PRO A 173 -10.74 -12.97 -1.12
C PRO A 173 -11.36 -12.93 -2.50
N PHE A 174 -10.78 -12.17 -3.43
CA PHE A 174 -11.34 -11.90 -4.76
C PHE A 174 -10.62 -12.63 -5.89
N TYR A 175 -9.52 -13.33 -5.62
CA TYR A 175 -8.87 -14.15 -6.62
C TYR A 175 -9.62 -15.46 -6.83
N GLY A 176 -9.72 -15.87 -8.09
CA GLY A 176 -10.37 -17.14 -8.46
C GLY A 176 -11.90 -17.06 -8.57
N SER A 177 -12.53 -15.89 -8.47
CA SER A 177 -13.99 -15.74 -8.61
C SER A 177 -14.53 -16.33 -9.92
N GLN A 178 -13.75 -16.28 -11.01
CA GLN A 178 -14.10 -16.90 -12.30
C GLN A 178 -13.97 -18.44 -12.30
N ARG A 179 -13.28 -19.03 -11.32
CA ARG A 179 -13.06 -20.48 -11.17
C ARG A 179 -13.85 -21.09 -9.99
N GLY A 180 -14.76 -20.31 -9.40
CA GLY A 180 -15.62 -20.76 -8.29
C GLY A 180 -14.97 -20.74 -6.91
N GLY A 181 -13.78 -20.13 -6.76
CA GLY A 181 -13.04 -20.13 -5.47
C GLY A 181 -12.97 -18.79 -4.73
N GLY A 182 -13.33 -17.66 -5.36
CA GLY A 182 -13.25 -16.32 -4.78
C GLY A 182 -14.59 -15.60 -4.78
N LEU A 183 -14.71 -14.57 -3.94
CA LEU A 183 -15.90 -13.72 -3.87
C LEU A 183 -16.04 -12.87 -5.14
N ASP A 184 -17.27 -12.73 -5.62
CA ASP A 184 -17.56 -11.74 -6.65
C ASP A 184 -17.59 -10.33 -6.03
N LYS A 185 -16.58 -9.53 -6.35
CA LYS A 185 -16.42 -8.16 -5.87
C LYS A 185 -17.62 -7.24 -6.16
N ARG A 186 -18.50 -7.62 -7.10
CA ARG A 186 -19.69 -6.84 -7.48
C ARG A 186 -20.87 -7.07 -6.56
N SER A 187 -20.90 -8.20 -5.85
CA SER A 187 -22.10 -8.66 -5.12
C SER A 187 -21.82 -9.18 -3.72
N TYR A 188 -20.55 -9.21 -3.24
CA TYR A 188 -20.23 -9.71 -1.91
C TYR A 188 -20.76 -8.82 -0.79
N SER A 189 -20.88 -9.39 0.40
CA SER A 189 -21.07 -8.69 1.68
C SER A 189 -19.83 -8.86 2.57
N VAL A 190 -19.62 -7.92 3.50
CA VAL A 190 -18.48 -7.97 4.45
C VAL A 190 -18.48 -9.25 5.29
N SER A 191 -19.67 -9.81 5.58
CA SER A 191 -19.81 -11.07 6.33
C SER A 191 -19.30 -12.31 5.59
N GLN A 192 -19.17 -12.24 4.26
CA GLN A 192 -18.64 -13.33 3.44
C GLN A 192 -17.10 -13.32 3.35
N LEU A 193 -16.46 -12.26 3.83
CA LEU A 193 -14.99 -12.18 3.83
C LEU A 193 -14.43 -13.31 4.72
N PRO A 194 -13.44 -14.06 4.23
CA PRO A 194 -12.81 -15.12 5.02
C PRO A 194 -12.15 -14.54 6.28
N PRO A 195 -12.08 -15.31 7.37
CA PRO A 195 -11.29 -14.89 8.53
C PRO A 195 -9.81 -14.86 8.18
N LEU A 196 -9.08 -13.91 8.77
CA LEU A 196 -7.62 -13.96 8.77
C LEU A 196 -7.13 -15.10 9.67
N PRO A 197 -5.91 -15.62 9.42
CA PRO A 197 -5.26 -16.56 10.34
C PRO A 197 -5.24 -16.02 11.79
N SER A 198 -5.36 -16.92 12.77
CA SER A 198 -5.41 -16.57 14.20
C SER A 198 -4.17 -15.82 14.71
N SER A 199 -3.06 -15.88 13.97
CA SER A 199 -1.84 -15.12 14.25
C SER A 199 -1.99 -13.61 13.96
N ALA A 200 -2.96 -13.20 13.14
CA ALA A 200 -3.19 -11.79 12.83
C ALA A 200 -3.85 -11.08 14.02
N PRO A 201 -3.40 -9.85 14.38
CA PRO A 201 -4.06 -9.08 15.42
C PRO A 201 -5.54 -8.83 15.08
N SER A 202 -6.43 -8.93 16.09
CA SER A 202 -7.87 -8.73 15.90
C SER A 202 -8.20 -7.34 15.29
N LEU A 203 -7.48 -6.31 15.71
CA LEU A 203 -7.59 -4.96 15.14
C LEU A 203 -7.32 -4.93 13.64
N VAL A 204 -6.30 -5.67 13.16
CA VAL A 204 -5.98 -5.76 11.72
C VAL A 204 -7.14 -6.44 10.96
N SER A 205 -7.72 -7.50 11.52
CA SER A 205 -8.86 -8.17 10.90
C SER A 205 -10.05 -7.21 10.71
N ARG A 206 -10.39 -6.44 11.75
CA ARG A 206 -11.44 -5.41 11.69
C ARG A 206 -11.11 -4.31 10.68
N LEU A 207 -9.87 -3.84 10.69
CA LEU A 207 -9.36 -2.83 9.78
C LEU A 207 -9.52 -3.27 8.31
N LEU A 208 -9.06 -4.46 7.96
CA LEU A 208 -9.18 -4.97 6.59
C LEU A 208 -10.64 -5.15 6.16
N LYS A 209 -11.51 -5.63 7.06
CA LYS A 209 -12.95 -5.73 6.80
C LYS A 209 -13.60 -4.37 6.55
N ALA A 210 -13.25 -3.35 7.34
CA ALA A 210 -13.75 -1.98 7.14
C ALA A 210 -13.32 -1.40 5.80
N CYS A 211 -12.05 -1.62 5.39
CA CYS A 211 -11.55 -1.20 4.08
C CYS A 211 -12.24 -1.89 2.92
N LEU A 212 -12.60 -3.16 3.10
CA LEU A 212 -13.29 -3.98 2.10
C LEU A 212 -14.81 -3.80 2.13
N SER A 213 -15.35 -2.73 2.74
CA SER A 213 -16.76 -2.40 2.56
C SER A 213 -17.08 -2.21 1.07
N PRO A 214 -18.16 -2.84 0.54
CA PRO A 214 -18.58 -2.62 -0.85
C PRO A 214 -18.86 -1.15 -1.16
N GLN A 215 -19.35 -0.39 -0.18
CA GLN A 215 -19.66 1.03 -0.33
C GLN A 215 -18.47 1.90 0.10
N PRO A 216 -17.88 2.72 -0.81
CA PRO A 216 -16.70 3.53 -0.50
C PRO A 216 -16.89 4.48 0.70
N ARG A 217 -18.10 5.03 0.88
CA ARG A 217 -18.41 5.95 1.99
C ARG A 217 -18.26 5.32 3.38
N HIS A 218 -18.37 3.99 3.49
CA HIS A 218 -18.23 3.27 4.76
C HIS A 218 -16.76 2.89 5.03
N ARG A 219 -15.87 3.04 4.05
CA ARG A 219 -14.44 2.81 4.24
C ARG A 219 -13.83 4.01 4.97
N PRO A 220 -12.98 3.79 5.96
CA PRO A 220 -12.25 4.88 6.62
C PRO A 220 -11.36 5.64 5.63
N ARG A 221 -10.79 6.75 6.08
CA ARG A 221 -9.81 7.51 5.28
C ARG A 221 -8.47 6.76 5.26
N PRO A 222 -7.73 6.80 4.14
CA PRO A 222 -6.40 6.15 4.07
C PRO A 222 -5.46 6.61 5.17
N ARG A 223 -5.40 7.92 5.47
CA ARG A 223 -4.57 8.46 6.56
C ARG A 223 -4.97 7.92 7.92
N THR A 224 -6.25 7.85 8.24
CA THR A 224 -6.74 7.30 9.52
C THR A 224 -6.25 5.86 9.71
N LEU A 225 -6.31 5.03 8.65
CA LEU A 225 -5.89 3.63 8.73
C LEU A 225 -4.38 3.46 8.82
N ALA A 226 -3.61 4.23 8.05
CA ALA A 226 -2.16 4.24 8.19
C ALA A 226 -1.77 4.61 9.63
N THR A 227 -2.43 5.62 10.22
CA THR A 227 -2.20 6.02 11.60
C THR A 227 -2.60 4.93 12.60
N VAL A 228 -3.73 4.23 12.40
CA VAL A 228 -4.14 3.08 13.25
C VAL A 228 -3.05 2.00 13.28
N LEU A 229 -2.48 1.64 12.11
CA LEU A 229 -1.40 0.65 12.04
C LEU A 229 -0.12 1.13 12.72
N GLN A 230 0.21 2.40 12.59
CA GLN A 230 1.35 3.00 13.29
C GLN A 230 1.13 2.99 14.80
N LEU A 231 -0.07 3.31 15.28
CA LEU A 231 -0.41 3.21 16.70
C LEU A 231 -0.31 1.76 17.19
N GLN A 232 -0.76 0.78 16.40
CA GLN A 232 -0.61 -0.64 16.74
C GLN A 232 0.85 -1.07 16.90
N LEU A 233 1.78 -0.43 16.16
CA LEU A 233 3.22 -0.74 16.24
C LEU A 233 3.91 -0.04 17.42
N TRP A 234 3.56 1.21 17.70
CA TRP A 234 4.38 2.10 18.53
C TRP A 234 3.71 2.67 19.76
N ALA A 235 2.36 2.73 19.79
CA ALA A 235 1.65 3.33 20.91
C ALA A 235 1.64 2.41 22.14
N PRO A 236 1.53 2.97 23.34
CA PRO A 236 1.29 2.21 24.55
C PRO A 236 -0.01 1.39 24.44
N SER A 237 0.03 0.11 24.84
CA SER A 237 -1.15 -0.77 24.81
C SER A 237 -2.34 -0.26 25.64
N SER A 238 -2.08 0.56 26.65
CA SER A 238 -3.11 1.20 27.48
C SER A 238 -4.02 2.15 26.70
N TRP A 239 -3.58 2.68 25.56
CA TRP A 239 -4.36 3.60 24.73
C TRP A 239 -5.54 2.94 24.02
N ALA A 240 -5.50 1.62 23.87
CA ALA A 240 -6.65 0.87 23.37
C ALA A 240 -7.81 0.81 24.36
N ALA A 241 -7.51 0.85 25.68
CA ALA A 241 -8.51 0.78 26.74
C ALA A 241 -8.97 2.16 27.22
N ALA A 242 -8.10 3.18 27.18
CA ALA A 242 -8.40 4.52 27.64
C ALA A 242 -7.79 5.57 26.69
N ALA A 243 -8.62 6.48 26.20
CA ALA A 243 -8.17 7.56 25.31
C ALA A 243 -7.16 8.45 26.04
N PRO A 244 -5.94 8.65 25.46
CA PRO A 244 -4.95 9.55 26.03
C PRO A 244 -5.40 11.01 25.91
N SER A 245 -4.94 11.85 26.84
CA SER A 245 -5.08 13.30 26.71
C SER A 245 -4.20 13.84 25.56
N THR A 246 -4.45 15.07 25.11
CA THR A 246 -3.57 15.72 24.13
C THR A 246 -2.13 15.83 24.62
N GLN A 247 -1.96 16.08 25.93
CA GLN A 247 -0.65 16.19 26.55
C GLN A 247 0.09 14.84 26.48
N ASP A 248 -0.60 13.74 26.77
CA ASP A 248 -0.01 12.40 26.67
C ASP A 248 0.43 12.07 25.22
N ILE A 249 -0.39 12.43 24.24
CA ILE A 249 -0.05 12.25 22.83
C ILE A 249 1.21 13.05 22.46
N VAL A 250 1.27 14.33 22.85
CA VAL A 250 2.43 15.20 22.55
C VAL A 250 3.68 14.67 23.25
N GLN A 251 3.57 14.28 24.52
CA GLN A 251 4.68 13.71 25.27
C GLN A 251 5.22 12.42 24.64
N TRP A 252 4.31 11.54 24.19
CA TRP A 252 4.68 10.33 23.48
C TRP A 252 5.38 10.62 22.15
N LEU A 253 4.87 11.56 21.34
CA LEU A 253 5.51 11.98 20.10
C LEU A 253 6.91 12.55 20.33
N LEU A 254 7.10 13.35 21.38
CA LEU A 254 8.42 13.86 21.77
C LEU A 254 9.35 12.70 22.18
N THR A 255 8.85 11.72 22.91
CA THR A 255 9.63 10.52 23.26
C THR A 255 10.08 9.75 22.04
N LEU A 256 9.19 9.52 21.07
CA LEU A 256 9.53 8.87 19.79
C LEU A 256 10.56 9.67 19.01
N ALA A 257 10.38 10.99 18.89
CA ALA A 257 11.31 11.87 18.19
C ALA A 257 12.70 11.86 18.84
N THR A 258 12.76 11.93 20.17
CA THR A 258 14.01 11.84 20.93
C THR A 258 14.71 10.52 20.70
N LYS A 259 13.96 9.41 20.72
CA LYS A 259 14.49 8.07 20.45
C LYS A 259 15.14 8.01 19.05
N VAL A 260 14.43 8.45 18.02
CA VAL A 260 14.94 8.47 16.64
C VAL A 260 16.20 9.33 16.54
N LEU A 261 16.20 10.55 17.09
CA LEU A 261 17.32 11.48 17.01
C LEU A 261 18.57 10.97 17.77
N CYS A 262 18.39 10.40 18.95
CA CYS A 262 19.51 9.92 19.76
C CYS A 262 20.13 8.65 19.18
N GLU A 263 19.30 7.67 18.79
CA GLU A 263 19.79 6.35 18.34
C GLU A 263 20.33 6.37 16.91
N CYS A 264 19.77 7.19 16.01
CA CYS A 264 20.35 7.39 14.66
C CYS A 264 21.74 8.04 14.70
N ARG A 265 22.02 8.85 15.71
CA ARG A 265 23.28 9.62 15.79
C ARG A 265 24.47 8.79 16.29
N TRP A 266 24.23 7.70 17.00
CA TRP A 266 25.30 6.95 17.68
C TRP A 266 25.72 5.67 16.97
N GLY A 267 25.17 5.37 15.78
CA GLY A 267 25.71 4.36 14.84
C GLY A 267 25.76 2.90 15.33
N ALA A 268 25.26 2.62 16.54
CA ALA A 268 25.36 1.30 17.17
C ALA A 268 24.15 0.40 16.86
N ALA A 269 23.16 0.90 16.14
CA ALA A 269 21.94 0.15 15.85
C ALA A 269 22.14 -0.81 14.68
N GLY A 270 21.86 -2.09 14.89
CA GLY A 270 21.78 -3.06 13.79
C GLY A 270 20.71 -2.69 12.76
N ALA A 271 20.75 -3.32 11.58
CA ALA A 271 19.88 -3.02 10.45
C ALA A 271 18.37 -2.98 10.80
N GLY A 272 17.93 -3.82 11.74
CA GLY A 272 16.54 -3.83 12.21
C GLY A 272 16.13 -2.56 12.96
N ALA A 273 16.99 -2.05 13.84
CA ALA A 273 16.71 -0.80 14.55
C ALA A 273 16.69 0.38 13.59
N GLN A 274 17.58 0.43 12.60
CA GLN A 274 17.57 1.46 11.56
C GLN A 274 16.25 1.45 10.77
N PHE A 275 15.72 0.28 10.45
CA PHE A 275 14.43 0.14 9.78
C PHE A 275 13.29 0.70 10.64
N GLU A 276 13.21 0.30 11.93
CA GLU A 276 12.18 0.80 12.84
C GLU A 276 12.25 2.34 13.01
N TYR A 277 13.46 2.91 13.09
CA TYR A 277 13.65 4.36 13.15
C TYR A 277 13.15 5.08 11.89
N GLN A 278 13.39 4.50 10.71
CA GLN A 278 12.86 5.06 9.46
C GLN A 278 11.33 5.04 9.45
N MET A 279 10.71 3.97 9.92
CA MET A 279 9.24 3.90 10.01
C MET A 279 8.69 4.94 10.99
N VAL A 280 9.30 5.07 12.18
CA VAL A 280 8.89 6.07 13.18
C VAL A 280 9.11 7.49 12.64
N ALA A 281 10.24 7.76 11.97
CA ALA A 281 10.49 9.05 11.35
C ALA A 281 9.44 9.41 10.29
N THR A 282 9.07 8.46 9.44
CA THR A 282 7.99 8.63 8.44
C THR A 282 6.67 8.96 9.13
N PHE A 283 6.32 8.23 10.20
CA PHE A 283 5.13 8.50 11.01
C PHE A 283 5.13 9.91 11.58
N LEU A 284 6.22 10.34 12.23
CA LEU A 284 6.34 11.66 12.83
C LEU A 284 6.20 12.81 11.82
N VAL A 285 6.69 12.62 10.59
CA VAL A 285 6.60 13.63 9.52
C VAL A 285 5.21 13.67 8.88
N SER A 286 4.53 12.54 8.79
CA SER A 286 3.28 12.39 8.03
C SER A 286 2.01 12.54 8.87
N THR A 287 2.11 12.55 10.22
CA THR A 287 0.95 12.44 11.11
C THR A 287 0.82 13.66 12.03
N SER A 288 -0.39 14.17 12.17
CA SER A 288 -0.75 15.23 13.12
C SER A 288 -1.41 14.67 14.38
N VAL A 289 -1.48 15.48 15.44
CA VAL A 289 -2.24 15.13 16.66
C VAL A 289 -3.73 14.85 16.33
N ARG A 290 -4.28 15.55 15.33
CA ARG A 290 -5.64 15.32 14.86
C ARG A 290 -5.79 13.92 14.26
N ASP A 291 -4.86 13.49 13.40
CA ASP A 291 -4.90 12.16 12.79
C ASP A 291 -4.81 11.05 13.86
N ILE A 292 -3.98 11.26 14.89
CA ILE A 292 -3.87 10.33 16.03
C ILE A 292 -5.20 10.23 16.77
N ARG A 293 -5.88 11.34 17.03
CA ARG A 293 -7.19 11.32 17.69
C ARG A 293 -8.25 10.64 16.85
N GLU A 294 -8.30 10.91 15.54
CA GLU A 294 -9.21 10.24 14.60
C GLU A 294 -8.95 8.73 14.57
N ALA A 295 -7.67 8.32 14.60
CA ALA A 295 -7.29 6.92 14.63
C ALA A 295 -7.67 6.23 15.96
N LEU A 296 -7.46 6.89 17.10
CA LEU A 296 -7.85 6.37 18.41
C LEU A 296 -9.36 6.23 18.54
N ALA A 297 -10.13 7.22 18.09
CA ALA A 297 -11.59 7.13 18.03
C ALA A 297 -12.02 5.92 17.20
N TRP A 298 -11.42 5.75 16.00
CA TRP A 298 -11.72 4.59 15.17
C TRP A 298 -11.39 3.25 15.87
N ILE A 299 -10.27 3.18 16.60
CA ILE A 299 -9.91 1.98 17.38
C ILE A 299 -10.99 1.68 18.43
N GLN A 300 -11.40 2.69 19.20
CA GLN A 300 -12.41 2.54 20.24
C GLN A 300 -13.75 2.08 19.68
N ASP A 301 -14.27 2.74 18.65
CA ASP A 301 -15.51 2.40 17.98
C ASP A 301 -15.51 0.96 17.41
N ASN A 302 -14.32 0.41 17.11
CA ASN A 302 -14.17 -0.94 16.56
C ASN A 302 -13.59 -1.96 17.56
N THR A 303 -13.44 -1.63 18.84
CA THR A 303 -12.95 -2.55 19.89
C THR A 303 -14.09 -3.09 20.73
N GLU A 304 -15.21 -2.38 20.81
CA GLU A 304 -16.37 -2.73 21.66
C GLU A 304 -17.31 -3.80 21.04
N GLU A 305 -17.03 -4.29 19.82
CA GLU A 305 -17.71 -5.43 19.19
C GLU A 305 -16.81 -6.71 19.23
#